data_1988be391b8f08c812f2a4d51424dcdb
#
_entry.id   1988be391b8f08c812f2a4d51424dcdb
#
_cell.length_a   1.000
_cell.length_b   1.000
_cell.length_c   1.000
_cell.angle_alpha   90.00
_cell.angle_beta   90.00
_cell.angle_gamma   90.00
#
_symmetry.space_group_name_H-M   'P 1'
#
loop_
_entity.id
_entity.type
_entity.pdbx_description
1 polymer ?
#
loop_
_entity_poly.entity_id
_entity_poly.type
_entity_poly.pdbx_seq_one_letter_code
_entity_poly.pdbx_strand_id
1 'polypeptide(L)'
;DAGQTRGISTDMNGSFTLTLPALTAEAMLEVSFIGFDTYKSAVGSRTFFDVVLTYAQQSIDEVVVVGYGVQKKANLTGAVATVSQKELKDRPVSNVGRALQGVIPNLNVTLSSGQPGAGASYNIRGTTSPNGGSPLILIDGVETYPDRINSNDIESITVLKDASSAAIYGARGAFGVILITTKSGQYNENAVVSYNGYFSVSSPTTSTDYETR
;
A
#
# COMPACT_ATOMS: atom_id res chain seq x y z
N ASP A 1 37.23 -26.93 -12.50
CA ASP A 1 35.76 -27.16 -12.57
C ASP A 1 35.06 -26.25 -11.55
N ALA A 2 34.93 -24.98 -11.91
CA ALA A 2 34.17 -23.99 -11.16
C ALA A 2 32.67 -24.23 -11.42
N GLY A 3 31.90 -24.49 -10.36
CA GLY A 3 30.47 -24.32 -10.41
C GLY A 3 29.54 -25.49 -10.07
N GLN A 4 29.98 -26.50 -9.32
CA GLN A 4 28.99 -27.46 -8.79
C GLN A 4 28.32 -26.90 -7.52
N THR A 5 27.06 -26.54 -7.65
CA THR A 5 26.19 -26.21 -6.50
C THR A 5 25.58 -27.51 -5.97
N ARG A 6 25.79 -27.83 -4.71
CA ARG A 6 25.12 -28.94 -4.01
C ARG A 6 24.24 -28.34 -2.93
N GLY A 7 22.98 -28.74 -2.88
CA GLY A 7 22.03 -28.28 -1.88
C GLY A 7 21.43 -29.46 -1.12
N ILE A 8 21.14 -29.23 0.15
CA ILE A 8 20.35 -30.12 1.01
C ILE A 8 19.33 -29.29 1.80
N SER A 9 18.29 -29.93 2.29
CA SER A 9 17.36 -29.31 3.25
C SER A 9 17.80 -29.65 4.68
N THR A 10 17.52 -28.77 5.61
CA THR A 10 17.64 -29.03 7.04
C THR A 10 16.56 -30.03 7.50
N ASP A 11 16.83 -30.74 8.59
CA ASP A 11 15.81 -31.53 9.29
C ASP A 11 14.86 -30.64 10.12
N MET A 12 13.92 -31.27 10.84
CA MET A 12 12.94 -30.57 11.68
C MET A 12 13.58 -29.80 12.87
N ASN A 13 14.82 -30.13 13.23
CA ASN A 13 15.59 -29.49 14.29
C ASN A 13 16.50 -28.38 13.75
N GLY A 14 16.48 -28.14 12.44
CA GLY A 14 17.38 -27.19 11.78
C GLY A 14 18.78 -27.69 11.52
N SER A 15 19.04 -29.01 11.75
CA SER A 15 20.36 -29.60 11.52
C SER A 15 20.56 -30.00 10.07
N PHE A 16 21.77 -29.82 9.56
CA PHE A 16 22.13 -30.24 8.22
C PHE A 16 23.55 -30.88 8.23
N THR A 17 23.76 -31.83 7.33
CA THR A 17 25.08 -32.42 7.09
C THR A 17 25.32 -32.46 5.59
N LEU A 18 26.30 -31.73 5.11
CA LEU A 18 26.69 -31.70 3.70
C LEU A 18 28.08 -32.28 3.54
N THR A 19 28.16 -33.42 2.85
CA THR A 19 29.45 -34.08 2.54
C THR A 19 29.90 -33.60 1.17
N LEU A 20 31.08 -32.99 1.12
CA LEU A 20 31.70 -32.50 -0.11
C LEU A 20 32.95 -33.36 -0.42
N PRO A 21 33.12 -33.84 -1.67
CA PRO A 21 34.23 -34.69 -2.07
C PRO A 21 35.57 -33.95 -2.11
N ALA A 22 35.55 -32.63 -2.32
CA ALA A 22 36.70 -31.74 -2.25
C ALA A 22 36.24 -30.33 -1.95
N LEU A 23 36.87 -29.65 -1.02
CA LEU A 23 36.67 -28.24 -0.73
C LEU A 23 37.63 -27.41 -1.57
N THR A 24 37.14 -26.54 -2.40
CA THR A 24 37.92 -25.46 -3.01
C THR A 24 38.07 -24.33 -2.00
N ALA A 25 39.20 -23.62 -2.00
CA ALA A 25 39.47 -22.53 -1.07
C ALA A 25 38.40 -21.40 -1.14
N GLU A 26 37.65 -21.32 -2.22
CA GLU A 26 36.60 -20.32 -2.49
C GLU A 26 35.17 -20.85 -2.25
N ALA A 27 35.02 -22.03 -1.62
CA ALA A 27 33.69 -22.59 -1.37
C ALA A 27 32.87 -21.67 -0.46
N MET A 28 31.65 -21.32 -0.88
CA MET A 28 30.71 -20.50 -0.14
C MET A 28 29.53 -21.35 0.33
N LEU A 29 29.19 -21.23 1.60
CA LEU A 29 27.97 -21.76 2.16
C LEU A 29 26.89 -20.71 2.03
N GLU A 30 25.78 -21.06 1.38
CA GLU A 30 24.59 -20.23 1.26
C GLU A 30 23.43 -20.94 1.94
N VAL A 31 22.80 -20.28 2.91
CA VAL A 31 21.63 -20.79 3.62
C VAL A 31 20.48 -19.81 3.41
N SER A 32 19.36 -20.31 2.88
CA SER A 32 18.18 -19.51 2.61
C SER A 32 16.92 -20.18 3.15
N PHE A 33 16.01 -19.36 3.65
CA PHE A 33 14.69 -19.79 4.05
C PHE A 33 13.66 -18.71 3.69
N ILE A 34 12.45 -19.11 3.39
CA ILE A 34 11.39 -18.17 3.01
C ILE A 34 11.10 -17.20 4.16
N GLY A 35 11.19 -15.90 3.89
CA GLY A 35 10.98 -14.85 4.89
C GLY A 35 12.23 -14.45 5.70
N PHE A 36 13.40 -14.99 5.36
CA PHE A 36 14.68 -14.66 6.00
C PHE A 36 15.70 -14.17 4.98
N ASP A 37 16.63 -13.33 5.42
CA ASP A 37 17.77 -12.92 4.61
C ASP A 37 18.70 -14.12 4.34
N THR A 38 19.17 -14.22 3.11
CA THR A 38 20.08 -15.28 2.72
C THR A 38 21.44 -15.09 3.41
N TYR A 39 21.82 -16.05 4.23
CA TYR A 39 23.12 -16.09 4.87
C TYR A 39 24.17 -16.62 3.89
N LYS A 40 25.27 -15.89 3.73
CA LYS A 40 26.43 -16.31 2.91
C LYS A 40 27.71 -16.24 3.72
N SER A 41 28.48 -17.32 3.74
CA SER A 41 29.77 -17.38 4.42
C SER A 41 30.75 -18.26 3.66
N ALA A 42 32.01 -17.84 3.64
CA ALA A 42 33.08 -18.70 3.12
C ALA A 42 33.27 -19.90 4.03
N VAL A 43 33.36 -21.10 3.44
CA VAL A 43 33.53 -22.34 4.17
C VAL A 43 34.94 -22.44 4.78
N GLY A 44 35.99 -22.14 4.01
CA GLY A 44 37.38 -22.23 4.46
C GLY A 44 37.69 -23.61 5.03
N SER A 45 38.33 -23.63 6.19
CA SER A 45 38.67 -24.87 6.93
C SER A 45 37.64 -25.26 7.99
N ARG A 46 36.52 -24.57 8.07
CA ARG A 46 35.50 -24.80 9.10
C ARG A 46 34.64 -26.01 8.74
N THR A 47 34.43 -26.88 9.71
CA THR A 47 33.57 -28.06 9.58
C THR A 47 32.25 -27.96 10.28
N PHE A 48 32.06 -26.92 11.09
CA PHE A 48 30.82 -26.65 11.81
C PHE A 48 30.37 -25.23 11.58
N PHE A 49 29.06 -25.03 11.32
CA PHE A 49 28.43 -23.76 11.12
C PHE A 49 27.17 -23.68 11.99
N ASP A 50 27.13 -22.68 12.86
CA ASP A 50 25.95 -22.27 13.55
C ASP A 50 25.41 -21.02 12.83
N VAL A 51 24.26 -21.16 12.21
CA VAL A 51 23.69 -20.14 11.34
C VAL A 51 22.39 -19.62 11.93
N VAL A 52 22.40 -18.38 12.34
CA VAL A 52 21.21 -17.65 12.75
C VAL A 52 20.73 -16.81 11.58
N LEU A 53 19.57 -17.15 11.04
CA LEU A 53 18.93 -16.36 9.98
C LEU A 53 18.19 -15.17 10.61
N THR A 54 18.43 -13.98 10.09
CA THR A 54 17.66 -12.78 10.39
C THR A 54 16.43 -12.73 9.51
N TYR A 55 15.30 -12.30 10.07
CA TYR A 55 14.12 -12.04 9.25
C TYR A 55 14.49 -11.08 8.15
N ALA A 56 14.22 -11.47 6.91
CA ALA A 56 14.31 -10.53 5.82
C ALA A 56 13.41 -9.35 6.22
N GLN A 57 14.03 -8.22 6.52
CA GLN A 57 13.29 -6.98 6.45
C GLN A 57 12.92 -6.87 4.98
N GLN A 58 11.79 -7.45 4.61
CA GLN A 58 11.15 -7.05 3.38
C GLN A 58 11.03 -5.52 3.53
N SER A 59 11.96 -4.80 2.90
CA SER A 59 11.59 -3.54 2.34
C SER A 59 10.41 -3.93 1.46
N ILE A 60 9.21 -3.71 1.97
CA ILE A 60 8.00 -3.79 1.17
C ILE A 60 8.30 -2.79 0.07
N ASP A 61 8.79 -3.29 -1.06
CA ASP A 61 8.87 -2.50 -2.28
C ASP A 61 7.45 -2.02 -2.46
N GLU A 62 7.20 -0.79 -2.06
CA GLU A 62 5.86 -0.21 -2.06
C GLU A 62 5.35 -0.30 -3.48
N VAL A 63 4.51 -1.27 -3.67
CA VAL A 63 3.96 -1.60 -4.98
C VAL A 63 2.73 -0.74 -5.16
N VAL A 64 2.73 0.06 -6.20
CA VAL A 64 1.65 0.98 -6.51
C VAL A 64 0.84 0.40 -7.65
N VAL A 65 -0.47 0.33 -7.46
CA VAL A 65 -1.40 -0.02 -8.53
C VAL A 65 -1.46 1.16 -9.49
N VAL A 66 -1.05 0.95 -10.73
CA VAL A 66 -1.13 1.92 -11.80
C VAL A 66 -1.93 1.34 -12.95
N GLY A 67 -3.12 1.86 -13.15
CA GLY A 67 -3.98 1.41 -14.23
C GLY A 67 -4.39 -0.04 -14.10
N TYR A 68 -4.12 -0.81 -15.14
CA TYR A 68 -4.43 -2.25 -15.20
C TYR A 68 -3.28 -3.13 -14.70
N GLY A 69 -2.29 -2.58 -14.02
CA GLY A 69 -1.11 -3.29 -13.55
C GLY A 69 -0.57 -2.79 -12.23
N VAL A 70 0.41 -3.53 -11.73
CA VAL A 70 1.10 -3.27 -10.48
C VAL A 70 2.54 -2.93 -10.82
N GLN A 71 3.05 -1.76 -10.40
CA GLN A 71 4.43 -1.35 -10.62
C GLN A 71 5.11 -0.98 -9.32
N LYS A 72 6.42 -1.21 -9.24
CA LYS A 72 7.21 -0.72 -8.11
C LYS A 72 7.23 0.80 -8.10
N LYS A 73 7.00 1.42 -6.95
CA LYS A 73 7.00 2.88 -6.78
C LYS A 73 8.28 3.53 -7.32
N ALA A 74 9.43 2.86 -7.15
CA ALA A 74 10.72 3.33 -7.67
C ALA A 74 10.76 3.47 -9.20
N ASN A 75 9.90 2.79 -9.93
CA ASN A 75 9.85 2.82 -11.40
C ASN A 75 8.82 3.82 -11.96
N LEU A 76 8.11 4.52 -11.07
CA LEU A 76 7.13 5.53 -11.48
C LEU A 76 7.83 6.87 -11.71
N THR A 77 7.85 7.32 -12.95
CA THR A 77 8.39 8.63 -13.33
C THR A 77 7.39 9.76 -13.14
N GLY A 78 6.13 9.44 -12.90
CA GLY A 78 5.04 10.40 -12.74
C GLY A 78 4.81 10.84 -11.29
N ALA A 79 4.09 11.95 -11.11
CA ALA A 79 3.69 12.47 -9.79
C ALA A 79 2.58 11.61 -9.18
N VAL A 80 2.95 10.49 -8.57
CA VAL A 80 2.06 9.55 -7.90
C VAL A 80 2.22 9.68 -6.38
N ALA A 81 1.11 9.74 -5.67
CA ALA A 81 1.09 9.67 -4.22
C ALA A 81 0.30 8.44 -3.78
N THR A 82 0.86 7.67 -2.87
CA THR A 82 0.22 6.49 -2.31
C THR A 82 0.09 6.65 -0.80
N VAL A 83 -1.06 6.27 -0.28
CA VAL A 83 -1.37 6.21 1.15
C VAL A 83 -1.69 4.77 1.50
N SER A 84 -0.99 4.23 2.46
CA SER A 84 -1.20 2.86 2.96
C SER A 84 -2.29 2.82 4.01
N GLN A 85 -2.83 1.62 4.26
CA GLN A 85 -3.80 1.38 5.33
C GLN A 85 -3.29 1.87 6.69
N LYS A 86 -2.00 1.73 6.99
CA LYS A 86 -1.43 2.13 8.27
C LYS A 86 -1.65 3.62 8.57
N GLU A 87 -1.55 4.47 7.55
CA GLU A 87 -1.77 5.92 7.69
C GLU A 87 -3.25 6.29 7.82
N LEU A 88 -4.14 5.42 7.34
CA LEU A 88 -5.60 5.61 7.41
C LEU A 88 -6.19 5.07 8.73
N LYS A 89 -5.62 3.98 9.27
CA LYS A 89 -6.15 3.26 10.43
C LYS A 89 -6.20 4.10 11.71
N ASP A 90 -5.26 5.02 11.88
CA ASP A 90 -5.14 5.85 13.07
C ASP A 90 -6.10 7.06 13.05
N ARG A 91 -6.92 7.18 12.01
CA ARG A 91 -7.89 8.26 11.85
C ARG A 91 -9.31 7.77 12.09
N PRO A 92 -9.94 8.09 13.22
CA PRO A 92 -11.33 7.74 13.48
C PRO A 92 -12.28 8.64 12.67
N VAL A 93 -12.38 8.39 11.39
CA VAL A 93 -13.22 9.17 10.47
C VAL A 93 -14.25 8.28 9.79
N SER A 94 -15.47 8.79 9.68
CA SER A 94 -16.60 8.08 9.10
C SER A 94 -16.64 8.08 7.57
N ASN A 95 -15.76 8.86 6.93
CA ASN A 95 -15.78 9.07 5.49
C ASN A 95 -14.36 9.06 4.94
N VAL A 96 -14.14 8.34 3.85
CA VAL A 96 -12.85 8.24 3.16
C VAL A 96 -12.32 9.62 2.75
N GLY A 97 -13.18 10.54 2.36
CA GLY A 97 -12.80 11.91 2.04
C GLY A 97 -12.11 12.62 3.20
N ARG A 98 -12.66 12.49 4.42
CA ARG A 98 -12.05 13.05 5.62
C ARG A 98 -10.72 12.36 5.95
N ALA A 99 -10.65 11.05 5.71
CA ALA A 99 -9.42 10.30 5.92
C ALA A 99 -8.28 10.80 5.02
N LEU A 100 -8.58 11.19 3.80
CA LEU A 100 -7.61 11.67 2.82
C LEU A 100 -7.21 13.14 3.00
N GLN A 101 -8.02 13.92 3.71
CA GLN A 101 -7.77 15.34 3.89
C GLN A 101 -6.44 15.58 4.62
N GLY A 102 -5.53 16.30 3.96
CA GLY A 102 -4.22 16.64 4.51
C GLY A 102 -3.18 15.51 4.48
N VAL A 103 -3.51 14.30 3.99
CA VAL A 103 -2.55 13.18 3.85
C VAL A 103 -1.84 13.24 2.50
N ILE A 104 -2.59 13.54 1.46
CA ILE A 104 -2.05 13.55 0.10
C ILE A 104 -1.78 15.00 -0.33
N PRO A 105 -0.52 15.35 -0.62
CA PRO A 105 -0.18 16.67 -1.13
C PRO A 105 -0.91 16.96 -2.46
N ASN A 106 -1.43 18.16 -2.60
CA ASN A 106 -2.21 18.62 -3.77
C ASN A 106 -3.57 17.93 -3.99
N LEU A 107 -4.05 17.14 -3.04
CA LEU A 107 -5.42 16.66 -3.02
C LEU A 107 -6.24 17.58 -2.09
N ASN A 108 -7.11 18.37 -2.67
CA ASN A 108 -8.08 19.18 -1.94
C ASN A 108 -9.37 18.39 -1.78
N VAL A 109 -9.78 18.20 -0.55
CA VAL A 109 -11.05 17.54 -0.21
C VAL A 109 -11.93 18.58 0.47
N THR A 110 -13.08 18.86 -0.13
CA THR A 110 -14.06 19.80 0.39
C THR A 110 -15.33 19.03 0.77
N LEU A 111 -15.77 19.22 1.99
CA LEU A 111 -17.03 18.67 2.49
C LEU A 111 -18.11 19.72 2.34
N SER A 112 -19.21 19.40 1.68
CA SER A 112 -20.31 20.32 1.44
C SER A 112 -21.08 20.68 2.72
N SER A 113 -21.08 19.76 3.70
CA SER A 113 -21.72 19.98 5.00
C SER A 113 -21.03 19.16 6.10
N GLY A 114 -21.31 19.50 7.36
CA GLY A 114 -20.88 18.72 8.52
C GLY A 114 -21.75 17.50 8.83
N GLN A 115 -22.76 17.22 8.02
CA GLN A 115 -23.68 16.10 8.27
C GLN A 115 -22.98 14.77 8.11
N PRO A 116 -23.26 13.78 8.98
CA PRO A 116 -22.80 12.41 8.79
C PRO A 116 -23.32 11.86 7.45
N GLY A 117 -22.44 11.24 6.66
CA GLY A 117 -22.79 10.70 5.34
C GLY A 117 -22.82 11.72 4.19
N ALA A 118 -22.53 13.01 4.44
CA ALA A 118 -22.38 13.97 3.37
C ALA A 118 -21.17 13.61 2.50
N GLY A 119 -21.35 13.66 1.19
CA GLY A 119 -20.32 13.40 0.21
C GLY A 119 -19.19 14.43 0.25
N ALA A 120 -18.01 14.01 -0.17
CA ALA A 120 -16.86 14.88 -0.34
C ALA A 120 -16.66 15.22 -1.82
N SER A 121 -16.22 16.45 -2.09
CA SER A 121 -15.73 16.87 -3.40
C SER A 121 -14.21 16.80 -3.41
N TYR A 122 -13.66 16.23 -4.48
CA TYR A 122 -12.22 16.00 -4.64
C TYR A 122 -11.68 16.87 -5.77
N ASN A 123 -10.51 17.48 -5.54
CA ASN A 123 -9.81 18.26 -6.55
C ASN A 123 -8.30 18.03 -6.41
N ILE A 124 -7.63 17.61 -7.49
CA ILE A 124 -6.20 17.26 -7.46
C ILE A 124 -5.33 18.40 -8.00
N ARG A 125 -5.81 19.17 -8.95
CA ARG A 125 -5.00 20.17 -9.68
C ARG A 125 -5.53 21.61 -9.57
N GLY A 126 -6.46 21.84 -8.68
CA GLY A 126 -7.17 23.11 -8.64
C GLY A 126 -8.17 23.23 -9.80
N THR A 127 -8.69 24.43 -10.01
CA THR A 127 -9.66 24.71 -11.08
C THR A 127 -8.91 24.91 -12.39
N THR A 128 -8.73 23.84 -13.16
CA THR A 128 -8.01 23.87 -14.44
C THR A 128 -8.92 24.09 -15.65
N SER A 129 -10.22 24.03 -15.44
CA SER A 129 -11.22 24.25 -16.50
C SER A 129 -12.34 25.19 -16.01
N PRO A 130 -12.82 26.12 -16.86
CA PRO A 130 -13.98 26.95 -16.54
C PRO A 130 -15.25 26.12 -16.24
N ASN A 131 -15.36 24.96 -16.84
CA ASN A 131 -16.50 24.05 -16.66
C ASN A 131 -16.35 23.14 -15.44
N GLY A 132 -15.29 23.32 -14.62
CA GLY A 132 -14.97 22.43 -13.53
C GLY A 132 -14.46 21.08 -14.02
N GLY A 133 -14.31 20.15 -13.09
CA GLY A 133 -13.93 18.76 -13.35
C GLY A 133 -13.58 18.07 -12.05
N SER A 134 -14.07 16.85 -11.90
CA SER A 134 -13.74 15.99 -10.76
C SER A 134 -12.76 14.92 -11.20
N PRO A 135 -11.84 14.47 -10.33
CA PRO A 135 -10.98 13.35 -10.64
C PRO A 135 -11.81 12.08 -10.83
N LEU A 136 -11.31 11.19 -11.67
CA LEU A 136 -11.88 9.86 -11.83
C LEU A 136 -11.56 9.02 -10.58
N ILE A 137 -12.57 8.47 -9.94
CA ILE A 137 -12.39 7.64 -8.74
C ILE A 137 -12.74 6.20 -9.10
N LEU A 138 -11.79 5.30 -8.89
CA LEU A 138 -11.93 3.87 -9.15
C LEU A 138 -11.71 3.09 -7.86
N ILE A 139 -12.63 2.20 -7.53
CA ILE A 139 -12.50 1.24 -6.45
C ILE A 139 -12.38 -0.15 -7.09
N ASP A 140 -11.25 -0.79 -6.90
CA ASP A 140 -10.91 -2.08 -7.53
C ASP A 140 -11.16 -2.09 -9.05
N GLY A 141 -10.85 -0.96 -9.70
CA GLY A 141 -11.04 -0.77 -11.13
C GLY A 141 -12.44 -0.36 -11.59
N VAL A 142 -13.42 -0.26 -10.67
CA VAL A 142 -14.78 0.16 -10.96
C VAL A 142 -15.00 1.59 -10.53
N GLU A 143 -15.58 2.42 -11.42
CA GLU A 143 -15.92 3.79 -11.08
C GLU A 143 -17.06 3.84 -10.06
N THR A 144 -16.76 4.36 -8.89
CA THR A 144 -17.70 4.38 -7.76
C THR A 144 -17.36 5.54 -6.82
N TYR A 145 -18.36 5.99 -6.06
CA TYR A 145 -18.17 7.03 -5.05
C TYR A 145 -17.53 6.45 -3.79
N PRO A 146 -16.44 7.03 -3.27
CA PRO A 146 -15.71 6.50 -2.11
C PRO A 146 -16.50 6.58 -0.79
N ASP A 147 -17.58 7.36 -0.75
CA ASP A 147 -18.45 7.47 0.43
C ASP A 147 -19.22 6.18 0.75
N ARG A 148 -19.23 5.23 -0.18
CA ARG A 148 -19.92 3.93 -0.03
C ARG A 148 -19.06 2.83 0.55
N ILE A 149 -17.77 3.08 0.75
CA ILE A 149 -16.82 2.09 1.25
C ILE A 149 -16.41 2.41 2.69
N ASN A 150 -16.21 1.38 3.49
CA ASN A 150 -15.65 1.54 4.82
C ASN A 150 -14.14 1.80 4.73
N SER A 151 -13.64 2.83 5.40
CA SER A 151 -12.20 3.14 5.42
C SER A 151 -11.33 1.99 5.94
N ASN A 152 -11.89 1.11 6.78
CA ASN A 152 -11.19 -0.06 7.30
C ASN A 152 -10.97 -1.17 6.26
N ASP A 153 -11.77 -1.18 5.18
CA ASP A 153 -11.67 -2.18 4.11
C ASP A 153 -10.67 -1.76 3.03
N ILE A 154 -10.10 -0.55 3.15
CA ILE A 154 -9.12 -0.04 2.22
C ILE A 154 -7.74 -0.59 2.57
N GLU A 155 -7.04 -1.12 1.57
CA GLU A 155 -5.65 -1.54 1.64
C GLU A 155 -4.72 -0.38 1.30
N SER A 156 -4.98 0.28 0.17
CA SER A 156 -4.18 1.42 -0.28
C SER A 156 -5.00 2.38 -1.14
N ILE A 157 -4.56 3.64 -1.17
CA ILE A 157 -5.11 4.67 -2.05
C ILE A 157 -3.96 5.28 -2.84
N THR A 158 -4.07 5.23 -4.16
CA THR A 158 -3.09 5.81 -5.08
C THR A 158 -3.71 6.97 -5.84
N VAL A 159 -3.03 8.10 -5.85
CA VAL A 159 -3.48 9.30 -6.58
C VAL A 159 -2.50 9.62 -7.70
N LEU A 160 -3.00 9.53 -8.93
CA LEU A 160 -2.27 9.89 -10.15
C LEU A 160 -2.51 11.38 -10.42
N LYS A 161 -1.46 12.17 -10.20
CA LYS A 161 -1.57 13.63 -10.22
C LYS A 161 -1.14 14.26 -11.54
N ASP A 162 -0.45 13.54 -12.40
CA ASP A 162 0.00 14.03 -13.69
C ASP A 162 -0.75 13.39 -14.88
N ALA A 163 -0.63 14.05 -16.03
CA ALA A 163 -1.30 13.58 -17.23
C ALA A 163 -0.65 12.30 -17.79
N SER A 164 0.65 12.09 -17.56
CA SER A 164 1.34 10.91 -18.07
C SER A 164 0.89 9.65 -17.35
N SER A 165 0.82 9.68 -16.01
CA SER A 165 0.31 8.58 -15.21
C SER A 165 -1.18 8.30 -15.45
N ALA A 166 -1.96 9.36 -15.71
CA ALA A 166 -3.40 9.26 -15.93
C ALA A 166 -3.78 8.94 -17.40
N ALA A 167 -2.82 8.95 -18.34
CA ALA A 167 -3.07 8.81 -19.78
C ALA A 167 -3.81 7.53 -20.17
N ILE A 168 -3.60 6.44 -19.44
CA ILE A 168 -4.28 5.16 -19.70
C ILE A 168 -5.80 5.22 -19.49
N TYR A 169 -6.26 6.21 -18.69
CA TYR A 169 -7.69 6.47 -18.45
C TYR A 169 -8.31 7.43 -19.46
N GLY A 170 -7.50 7.90 -20.43
CA GLY A 170 -7.91 8.80 -21.51
C GLY A 170 -8.47 10.14 -20.98
N ALA A 171 -9.46 10.67 -21.67
CA ALA A 171 -10.06 11.97 -21.34
C ALA A 171 -10.67 12.03 -19.91
N ARG A 172 -11.10 10.90 -19.36
CA ARG A 172 -11.67 10.81 -18.02
C ARG A 172 -10.63 11.03 -16.92
N GLY A 173 -9.34 10.73 -17.21
CA GLY A 173 -8.23 10.99 -16.30
C GLY A 173 -7.68 12.41 -16.34
N ALA A 174 -8.24 13.32 -17.14
CA ALA A 174 -7.70 14.66 -17.34
C ALA A 174 -7.58 15.48 -16.03
N PHE A 175 -8.49 15.29 -15.09
CA PHE A 175 -8.48 15.96 -13.78
C PHE A 175 -7.77 15.18 -12.69
N GLY A 176 -7.05 14.10 -13.06
CA GLY A 176 -6.39 13.17 -12.18
C GLY A 176 -7.23 11.93 -11.90
N VAL A 177 -6.61 10.92 -11.31
CA VAL A 177 -7.26 9.64 -10.99
C VAL A 177 -6.96 9.26 -9.55
N ILE A 178 -7.97 8.83 -8.83
CA ILE A 178 -7.86 8.26 -7.48
C ILE A 178 -8.19 6.77 -7.59
N LEU A 179 -7.20 5.94 -7.29
CA LEU A 179 -7.34 4.49 -7.26
C LEU A 179 -7.43 4.03 -5.82
N ILE A 180 -8.49 3.36 -5.47
CA ILE A 180 -8.71 2.77 -4.16
C ILE A 180 -8.66 1.26 -4.33
N THR A 181 -7.74 0.61 -3.62
CA THR A 181 -7.64 -0.85 -3.58
C THR A 181 -8.18 -1.33 -2.26
N THR A 182 -9.10 -2.28 -2.30
CA THR A 182 -9.65 -2.89 -1.10
C THR A 182 -8.84 -4.12 -0.69
N LYS A 183 -8.96 -4.51 0.56
CA LYS A 183 -8.35 -5.73 1.08
C LYS A 183 -8.94 -6.94 0.38
N SER A 184 -8.07 -7.78 -0.17
CA SER A 184 -8.45 -9.07 -0.70
C SER A 184 -8.25 -10.16 0.36
N GLY A 185 -9.17 -11.14 0.42
CA GLY A 185 -8.99 -12.32 1.24
C GLY A 185 -7.83 -13.17 0.73
N GLN A 186 -7.04 -13.74 1.64
CA GLN A 186 -5.99 -14.69 1.28
C GLN A 186 -6.55 -16.11 1.33
N TYR A 187 -6.22 -16.88 0.29
CA TYR A 187 -6.60 -18.31 0.22
C TYR A 187 -5.71 -19.06 1.22
N ASN A 188 -6.26 -19.63 2.26
CA ASN A 188 -5.61 -20.35 3.38
C ASN A 188 -5.49 -19.59 4.71
N GLU A 189 -6.05 -18.43 4.87
CA GLU A 189 -6.14 -17.80 6.19
C GLU A 189 -7.42 -18.24 6.91
N ASN A 190 -7.32 -18.39 8.23
CA ASN A 190 -8.49 -18.59 9.07
C ASN A 190 -9.40 -17.38 8.97
N ALA A 191 -10.72 -17.61 8.98
CA ALA A 191 -11.68 -16.52 8.96
C ALA A 191 -11.44 -15.57 10.16
N VAL A 192 -11.17 -14.31 9.88
CA VAL A 192 -11.00 -13.27 10.90
C VAL A 192 -12.25 -12.40 10.92
N VAL A 193 -12.90 -12.34 12.07
CA VAL A 193 -14.03 -11.45 12.29
C VAL A 193 -13.54 -10.27 13.11
N SER A 194 -13.60 -9.07 12.55
CA SER A 194 -13.26 -7.83 13.25
C SER A 194 -14.49 -6.94 13.39
N TYR A 195 -14.67 -6.35 14.56
CA TYR A 195 -15.69 -5.35 14.82
C TYR A 195 -15.03 -4.04 15.23
N ASN A 196 -15.33 -2.98 14.48
CA ASN A 196 -14.89 -1.62 14.80
C ASN A 196 -16.11 -0.73 14.92
N GLY A 197 -16.25 -0.05 16.07
CA GLY A 197 -17.31 0.90 16.30
C GLY A 197 -16.75 2.21 16.84
N TYR A 198 -17.33 3.33 16.47
CA TYR A 198 -17.03 4.61 17.08
C TYR A 198 -18.34 5.37 17.32
N PHE A 199 -18.31 6.22 18.31
CA PHE A 199 -19.39 7.14 18.62
C PHE A 199 -18.87 8.57 18.53
N SER A 200 -19.55 9.41 17.78
CA SER A 200 -19.19 10.83 17.67
C SER A 200 -20.41 11.71 17.84
N VAL A 201 -20.24 12.83 18.52
CA VAL A 201 -21.22 13.87 18.66
C VAL A 201 -20.70 15.11 17.95
N SER A 202 -21.49 15.64 17.03
CA SER A 202 -21.17 16.88 16.31
C SER A 202 -22.19 17.93 16.68
N SER A 203 -21.73 19.12 17.04
CA SER A 203 -22.56 20.29 17.22
C SER A 203 -22.11 21.43 16.29
N PRO A 204 -23.03 22.23 15.73
CA PRO A 204 -22.65 23.40 14.95
C PRO A 204 -21.90 24.39 15.86
N THR A 205 -20.80 24.93 15.35
CA THR A 205 -20.00 25.95 16.03
C THR A 205 -20.50 27.37 15.75
N THR A 206 -21.39 27.51 14.78
CA THR A 206 -22.02 28.80 14.43
C THR A 206 -23.31 28.93 15.18
N SER A 207 -23.52 30.07 15.86
CA SER A 207 -24.82 30.46 16.43
C SER A 207 -25.83 30.60 15.31
N THR A 208 -27.02 30.05 15.55
CA THR A 208 -28.19 30.25 14.66
C THR A 208 -28.93 31.56 14.97
N ASP A 209 -28.44 32.34 15.94
CA ASP A 209 -28.99 33.66 16.24
C ASP A 209 -28.64 34.60 15.08
N TYR A 210 -29.50 34.63 14.11
CA TYR A 210 -29.53 35.71 13.12
C TYR A 210 -30.07 36.93 13.87
N GLU A 211 -29.23 37.92 14.09
CA GLU A 211 -29.71 39.25 14.42
C GLU A 211 -30.63 39.71 13.29
N THR A 212 -31.94 39.66 13.53
CA THR A 212 -32.90 40.33 12.70
C THR A 212 -32.65 41.82 12.80
N ARG A 213 -32.02 42.38 11.78
CA ARG A 213 -32.04 43.82 11.53
C ARG A 213 -33.31 44.20 10.84
#